data_fd0e6b55775a8b40e92c45ce3e5af044
#
_entry.id   fd0e6b55775a8b40e92c45ce3e5af044
#
_cell.length_a   1.000
_cell.length_b   1.000
_cell.length_c   1.000
_cell.angle_alpha   90.00
_cell.angle_beta   90.00
_cell.angle_gamma   90.00
#
_symmetry.space_group_name_H-M   'P 1'
#
loop_
_entity.id
_entity.type
_entity.pdbx_description
1 polymer ?
#
loop_
_entity_poly.entity_id
_entity_poly.type
_entity_poly.pdbx_seq_one_letter_code
_entity_poly.pdbx_strand_id
1 'polypeptide(L)'
;MPTLDYSYRKIKRPGLIKRLIGYLPLPLLRHIYFFRETGQWGNFRRPSTFGEKMQWRIINDRRTILRSSADRRANRSAISETARSNSVEIMMPELLAFSDHPQKLVQQLKTRQEQHSLPRKWLIKPNNSSGELLVTDGEPDWETIESRLNEWMSPGVLQSIHWLWANAMATPGFIAETWIGDADRAPEEWKIFVVGGEPSFYVINRRDSAGNARIHLDRSWNEMETWHHNAGGRITRESIEGSRDLMDSAARVIARDWDLLRVDLYWADGRVWFGELTPYPSEGLVHSAPGGPMFDRALGSMWKLPTLEEVE
;
A
#
# COMPACT_ATOMS: atom_id res chain seq x y z
N MET A 1 -1.38 18.03 19.84
CA MET A 1 -0.20 18.00 18.96
C MET A 1 -0.72 18.01 17.53
N PRO A 2 -0.39 19.00 16.74
CA PRO A 2 -1.00 19.19 15.41
C PRO A 2 -0.49 18.22 14.33
N THR A 3 0.64 17.56 14.56
CA THR A 3 1.21 16.57 13.62
C THR A 3 1.32 15.21 14.29
N LEU A 4 0.67 14.20 13.72
CA LEU A 4 0.66 12.82 14.21
C LEU A 4 1.46 11.93 13.28
N ASP A 5 2.34 11.10 13.85
CA ASP A 5 3.11 10.11 13.14
C ASP A 5 2.42 8.74 13.24
N TYR A 6 1.92 8.26 12.12
CA TYR A 6 1.30 6.93 11.98
C TYR A 6 2.23 5.90 11.33
N SER A 7 3.54 6.18 11.28
CA SER A 7 4.48 5.25 10.68
C SER A 7 4.53 3.92 11.43
N TYR A 8 4.26 2.82 10.72
CA TYR A 8 4.29 1.46 11.30
C TYR A 8 5.71 0.97 11.55
N ARG A 9 6.72 1.53 10.89
CA ARG A 9 8.10 1.12 11.02
C ARG A 9 8.80 1.97 12.07
N LYS A 10 9.16 1.37 13.21
CA LYS A 10 10.20 1.97 14.07
C LYS A 10 11.54 1.82 13.33
N ILE A 11 12.08 2.93 12.86
CA ILE A 11 13.38 2.97 12.19
C ILE A 11 14.45 2.58 13.19
N LYS A 12 14.82 1.28 13.21
CA LYS A 12 15.98 0.80 13.94
C LYS A 12 17.16 0.77 12.97
N ARG A 13 18.29 1.36 13.36
CA ARG A 13 19.55 1.19 12.61
C ARG A 13 19.80 -0.30 12.41
N PRO A 14 20.03 -0.78 11.18
CA PRO A 14 20.28 -2.18 10.95
C PRO A 14 21.55 -2.60 11.68
N GLY A 15 21.47 -3.62 12.53
CA GLY A 15 22.63 -4.22 13.19
C GLY A 15 23.62 -4.79 12.16
N LEU A 16 24.85 -5.06 12.58
CA LEU A 16 25.95 -5.54 11.71
C LEU A 16 25.54 -6.76 10.85
N ILE A 17 24.79 -7.69 11.44
CA ILE A 17 24.27 -8.90 10.77
C ILE A 17 23.32 -8.53 9.63
N LYS A 18 22.43 -7.56 9.81
CA LYS A 18 21.51 -7.09 8.73
C LYS A 18 22.27 -6.42 7.59
N ARG A 19 23.39 -5.73 7.87
CA ARG A 19 24.25 -5.16 6.84
C ARG A 19 24.94 -6.26 6.02
N LEU A 20 25.47 -7.29 6.66
CA LEU A 20 26.11 -8.41 5.97
C LEU A 20 25.12 -9.22 5.12
N ILE A 21 23.92 -9.47 5.64
CA ILE A 21 22.85 -10.17 4.91
C ILE A 21 22.44 -9.39 3.64
N GLY A 22 22.49 -8.06 3.67
CA GLY A 22 22.17 -7.21 2.51
C GLY A 22 23.06 -7.39 1.27
N TYR A 23 24.22 -8.02 1.40
CA TYR A 23 25.13 -8.37 0.29
C TYR A 23 24.86 -9.74 -0.34
N LEU A 24 23.94 -10.52 0.22
CA LEU A 24 23.59 -11.82 -0.34
C LEU A 24 22.85 -11.64 -1.70
N PRO A 25 23.01 -12.60 -2.64
CA PRO A 25 22.18 -12.64 -3.83
C PRO A 25 20.69 -12.62 -3.47
N LEU A 26 19.90 -11.83 -4.20
CA LEU A 26 18.47 -11.62 -3.90
C LEU A 26 17.69 -12.93 -3.67
N PRO A 27 17.84 -13.99 -4.48
CA PRO A 27 17.12 -15.24 -4.22
C PRO A 27 17.44 -15.87 -2.85
N LEU A 28 18.71 -15.88 -2.44
CA LEU A 28 19.12 -16.42 -1.14
C LEU A 28 18.59 -15.54 0.01
N LEU A 29 18.70 -14.23 -0.14
CA LEU A 29 18.14 -13.27 0.81
C LEU A 29 16.63 -13.50 1.01
N ARG A 30 15.89 -13.71 -0.08
CA ARG A 30 14.43 -13.93 -0.04
C ARG A 30 14.08 -15.26 0.61
N HIS A 31 14.88 -16.33 0.41
CA HIS A 31 14.69 -17.59 1.14
C HIS A 31 14.89 -17.46 2.64
N ILE A 32 15.96 -16.78 3.08
CA ILE A 32 16.24 -16.54 4.50
C ILE A 32 15.11 -15.70 5.13
N TYR A 33 14.69 -14.65 4.44
CA TYR A 33 13.62 -13.78 4.92
C TYR A 33 12.29 -14.52 5.03
N PHE A 34 11.92 -15.26 3.99
CA PHE A 34 10.71 -16.08 3.98
C PHE A 34 10.70 -17.11 5.10
N PHE A 35 11.81 -17.85 5.28
CA PHE A 35 11.94 -18.81 6.38
C PHE A 35 11.80 -18.16 7.75
N ARG A 36 12.43 -17.01 7.95
CA ARG A 36 12.36 -16.28 9.23
C ARG A 36 10.93 -15.85 9.58
N GLU A 37 10.17 -15.39 8.58
CA GLU A 37 8.83 -14.85 8.79
C GLU A 37 7.73 -15.94 8.82
N THR A 38 7.95 -17.07 8.13
CA THR A 38 6.94 -18.14 7.98
C THR A 38 7.30 -19.44 8.71
N GLY A 39 8.55 -19.64 9.06
CA GLY A 39 9.07 -20.90 9.58
C GLY A 39 9.23 -22.00 8.52
N GLN A 40 9.03 -21.68 7.24
CA GLN A 40 9.02 -22.66 6.14
C GLN A 40 10.01 -22.27 5.03
N TRP A 41 10.63 -23.27 4.39
CA TRP A 41 11.40 -23.09 3.18
C TRP A 41 10.44 -23.09 1.97
N GLY A 42 10.26 -21.92 1.34
CA GLY A 42 9.40 -21.82 0.17
C GLY A 42 10.00 -22.42 -1.10
N ASN A 43 9.17 -22.95 -1.96
CA ASN A 43 9.57 -23.43 -3.29
C ASN A 43 9.39 -22.32 -4.33
N PHE A 44 10.37 -21.44 -4.49
CA PHE A 44 10.26 -20.31 -5.44
C PHE A 44 10.51 -20.69 -6.90
N ARG A 45 10.94 -21.93 -7.19
CA ARG A 45 11.08 -22.44 -8.57
C ARG A 45 9.76 -23.00 -9.12
N ARG A 46 8.93 -23.59 -8.26
CA ARG A 46 7.60 -24.12 -8.59
C ARG A 46 6.60 -23.65 -7.51
N PRO A 47 6.35 -22.35 -7.46
CA PRO A 47 5.56 -21.79 -6.37
C PRO A 47 4.09 -22.18 -6.49
N SER A 48 3.46 -22.51 -5.37
CA SER A 48 2.07 -22.93 -5.27
C SER A 48 1.22 -21.95 -4.44
N THR A 49 1.77 -21.43 -3.35
CA THR A 49 1.07 -20.49 -2.46
C THR A 49 1.27 -19.04 -2.90
N PHE A 50 0.43 -18.14 -2.38
CA PHE A 50 0.58 -16.72 -2.65
C PHE A 50 1.95 -16.19 -2.21
N GLY A 51 2.41 -16.60 -1.01
CA GLY A 51 3.71 -16.21 -0.50
C GLY A 51 4.86 -16.65 -1.40
N GLU A 52 4.87 -17.91 -1.82
CA GLU A 52 5.90 -18.43 -2.74
C GLU A 52 5.86 -17.73 -4.10
N LYS A 53 4.65 -17.51 -4.66
CA LYS A 53 4.46 -16.78 -5.92
C LYS A 53 4.89 -15.33 -5.83
N MET A 54 4.68 -14.68 -4.68
CA MET A 54 5.16 -13.34 -4.42
C MET A 54 6.69 -13.29 -4.36
N GLN A 55 7.36 -14.27 -3.72
CA GLN A 55 8.82 -14.33 -3.75
C GLN A 55 9.34 -14.52 -5.18
N TRP A 56 8.69 -15.40 -5.97
CA TRP A 56 9.02 -15.56 -7.38
C TRP A 56 8.91 -14.24 -8.15
N ARG A 57 7.81 -13.48 -7.95
CA ARG A 57 7.62 -12.15 -8.56
C ARG A 57 8.73 -11.19 -8.15
N ILE A 58 9.05 -11.09 -6.87
CA ILE A 58 10.11 -10.19 -6.36
C ILE A 58 11.46 -10.54 -6.98
N ILE A 59 11.76 -11.83 -7.19
CA ILE A 59 13.03 -12.30 -7.72
C ILE A 59 13.12 -12.12 -9.25
N ASN A 60 12.04 -12.40 -9.99
CA ASN A 60 12.11 -12.57 -11.44
C ASN A 60 11.38 -11.47 -12.24
N ASP A 61 10.28 -10.92 -11.75
CA ASP A 61 9.39 -10.06 -12.53
C ASP A 61 9.93 -8.62 -12.61
N ARG A 62 10.20 -8.17 -13.85
CA ARG A 62 10.73 -6.84 -14.15
C ARG A 62 9.82 -6.04 -15.06
N ARG A 63 8.56 -6.46 -15.23
CA ARG A 63 7.60 -5.76 -16.08
C ARG A 63 7.43 -4.31 -15.66
N THR A 64 7.40 -3.42 -16.66
CA THR A 64 7.27 -1.96 -16.45
C THR A 64 6.02 -1.59 -15.65
N ILE A 65 4.94 -2.36 -15.78
CA ILE A 65 3.69 -2.16 -15.03
C ILE A 65 3.91 -2.21 -13.51
N LEU A 66 4.80 -3.08 -13.00
CA LEU A 66 5.14 -3.14 -11.58
C LEU A 66 5.80 -1.85 -11.10
N ARG A 67 6.76 -1.32 -11.87
CA ARG A 67 7.42 -0.05 -11.57
C ARG A 67 6.41 1.09 -11.54
N SER A 68 5.55 1.18 -12.57
CA SER A 68 4.54 2.22 -12.66
C SER A 68 3.59 2.19 -11.46
N SER A 69 3.17 0.99 -11.00
CA SER A 69 2.27 0.85 -9.85
C SER A 69 2.89 1.28 -8.52
N ALA A 70 4.20 1.18 -8.38
CA ALA A 70 4.91 1.58 -7.17
C ALA A 70 5.15 3.10 -7.05
N ASP A 71 4.95 3.85 -8.13
CA ASP A 71 5.10 5.32 -8.17
C ASP A 71 3.74 6.00 -7.96
N ARG A 72 3.46 6.45 -6.73
CA ARG A 72 2.18 7.07 -6.37
C ARG A 72 1.88 8.32 -7.17
N ARG A 73 2.90 9.13 -7.48
CA ARG A 73 2.74 10.36 -8.26
C ARG A 73 2.38 10.04 -9.70
N ALA A 74 3.10 9.11 -10.33
CA ALA A 74 2.85 8.71 -11.71
C ALA A 74 1.48 8.04 -11.89
N ASN A 75 1.04 7.26 -10.90
CA ASN A 75 -0.26 6.59 -10.93
C ASN A 75 -1.44 7.55 -11.06
N ARG A 76 -1.36 8.72 -10.47
CA ARG A 76 -2.51 9.65 -10.38
C ARG A 76 -3.11 9.99 -11.75
N SER A 77 -2.29 10.39 -12.72
CA SER A 77 -2.75 10.71 -14.07
C SER A 77 -3.25 9.47 -14.82
N ALA A 78 -2.51 8.36 -14.73
CA ALA A 78 -2.88 7.12 -15.39
C ALA A 78 -4.23 6.57 -14.88
N ILE A 79 -4.45 6.56 -13.56
CA ILE A 79 -5.72 6.11 -12.96
C ILE A 79 -6.87 7.05 -13.35
N SER A 80 -6.66 8.39 -13.32
CA SER A 80 -7.69 9.34 -13.72
C SER A 80 -8.08 9.18 -15.19
N GLU A 81 -7.13 8.90 -16.07
CA GLU A 81 -7.38 8.63 -17.48
C GLU A 81 -8.14 7.32 -17.69
N THR A 82 -7.67 6.24 -17.04
CA THR A 82 -8.31 4.93 -17.09
C THR A 82 -9.74 4.99 -16.57
N ALA A 83 -9.99 5.67 -15.45
CA ALA A 83 -11.33 5.87 -14.89
C ALA A 83 -12.26 6.60 -15.87
N ARG A 84 -11.79 7.71 -16.44
CA ARG A 84 -12.56 8.50 -17.43
C ARG A 84 -12.88 7.68 -18.67
N SER A 85 -11.92 6.97 -19.23
CA SER A 85 -12.09 6.16 -20.44
C SER A 85 -13.08 5.01 -20.27
N ASN A 86 -13.30 4.56 -19.03
CA ASN A 86 -14.23 3.48 -18.70
C ASN A 86 -15.52 3.97 -18.01
N SER A 87 -15.75 5.29 -17.95
CA SER A 87 -16.93 5.92 -17.32
C SER A 87 -17.12 5.51 -15.84
N VAL A 88 -16.01 5.33 -15.11
CA VAL A 88 -16.00 5.05 -13.69
C VAL A 88 -15.53 6.28 -12.93
N GLU A 89 -16.30 6.73 -11.94
CA GLU A 89 -15.92 7.87 -11.11
C GLU A 89 -14.95 7.44 -10.01
N ILE A 90 -13.71 7.94 -10.07
CA ILE A 90 -12.69 7.73 -9.03
C ILE A 90 -12.11 9.09 -8.66
N MET A 91 -12.32 9.50 -7.43
CA MET A 91 -11.79 10.75 -6.89
C MET A 91 -10.30 10.63 -6.58
N MET A 92 -9.57 11.73 -6.77
CA MET A 92 -8.15 11.83 -6.39
C MET A 92 -7.99 12.87 -5.28
N PRO A 93 -7.28 12.57 -4.16
CA PRO A 93 -6.91 13.63 -3.23
C PRO A 93 -6.05 14.66 -3.96
N GLU A 94 -6.19 15.94 -3.64
CA GLU A 94 -5.35 16.99 -4.27
C GLU A 94 -3.88 16.78 -3.89
N LEU A 95 -2.99 16.86 -4.88
CA LEU A 95 -1.55 16.88 -4.65
C LEU A 95 -1.12 18.29 -4.23
N LEU A 96 -0.75 18.46 -2.97
CA LEU A 96 -0.32 19.75 -2.42
C LEU A 96 1.13 20.07 -2.76
N ALA A 97 2.01 19.06 -2.68
CA ALA A 97 3.43 19.21 -2.98
C ALA A 97 4.06 17.86 -3.34
N PHE A 98 5.18 17.91 -4.07
CA PHE A 98 6.08 16.79 -4.30
C PHE A 98 7.52 17.27 -4.31
N SER A 99 8.41 16.54 -3.64
CA SER A 99 9.85 16.74 -3.75
C SER A 99 10.61 15.46 -3.37
N ASP A 100 11.77 15.28 -3.98
CA ASP A 100 12.78 14.28 -3.59
C ASP A 100 13.68 14.76 -2.42
N HIS A 101 13.52 16.03 -2.02
CA HIS A 101 14.27 16.63 -0.92
C HIS A 101 13.33 17.11 0.19
N PRO A 102 13.54 16.70 1.48
CA PRO A 102 12.74 17.12 2.62
C PRO A 102 12.56 18.64 2.72
N GLN A 103 13.67 19.40 2.66
CA GLN A 103 13.64 20.84 2.81
C GLN A 103 12.84 21.55 1.72
N LYS A 104 12.95 21.06 0.46
CA LYS A 104 12.16 21.62 -0.65
C LYS A 104 10.67 21.33 -0.50
N LEU A 105 10.30 20.11 -0.03
CA LEU A 105 8.90 19.80 0.25
C LEU A 105 8.34 20.73 1.33
N VAL A 106 9.06 20.89 2.45
CA VAL A 106 8.67 21.78 3.55
C VAL A 106 8.53 23.21 3.05
N GLN A 107 9.45 23.71 2.22
CA GLN A 107 9.37 25.05 1.65
C GLN A 107 8.13 25.24 0.76
N GLN A 108 7.81 24.27 -0.10
CA GLN A 108 6.60 24.31 -0.93
C GLN A 108 5.33 24.38 -0.08
N LEU A 109 5.27 23.62 1.01
CA LEU A 109 4.12 23.60 1.92
C LEU A 109 4.02 24.90 2.75
N LYS A 110 5.13 25.47 3.22
CA LYS A 110 5.17 26.77 3.89
C LYS A 110 4.66 27.90 2.98
N THR A 111 5.08 27.89 1.71
CA THR A 111 4.57 28.85 0.72
C THR A 111 3.05 28.72 0.53
N ARG A 112 2.50 27.50 0.50
CA ARG A 112 1.03 27.30 0.48
C ARG A 112 0.36 27.81 1.74
N GLN A 113 0.97 27.65 2.91
CA GLN A 113 0.45 28.17 4.17
C GLN A 113 0.40 29.71 4.14
N GLU A 114 1.47 30.37 3.70
CA GLU A 114 1.52 31.83 3.54
C GLU A 114 0.46 32.36 2.56
N GLN A 115 0.14 31.56 1.54
CA GLN A 115 -0.90 31.86 0.55
C GLN A 115 -2.32 31.47 1.02
N HIS A 116 -2.48 30.99 2.25
CA HIS A 116 -3.75 30.44 2.78
C HIS A 116 -4.38 29.34 1.91
N SER A 117 -3.56 28.60 1.17
CA SER A 117 -3.98 27.51 0.28
C SER A 117 -3.65 26.10 0.83
N LEU A 118 -3.13 26.01 2.05
CA LEU A 118 -2.92 24.73 2.73
C LEU A 118 -4.20 24.37 3.51
N PRO A 119 -4.79 23.20 3.28
CA PRO A 119 -6.01 22.80 4.00
C PRO A 119 -5.70 22.51 5.47
N ARG A 120 -6.73 22.57 6.34
CA ARG A 120 -6.59 22.26 7.76
C ARG A 120 -5.99 20.88 8.00
N LYS A 121 -6.46 19.87 7.23
CA LYS A 121 -5.99 18.48 7.38
C LYS A 121 -5.42 17.95 6.08
N TRP A 122 -4.24 17.41 6.17
CA TRP A 122 -3.46 16.87 5.06
C TRP A 122 -2.43 15.86 5.55
N LEU A 123 -1.78 15.18 4.62
CA LEU A 123 -0.82 14.13 4.96
C LEU A 123 0.42 14.17 4.06
N ILE A 124 1.52 13.58 4.58
CA ILE A 124 2.75 13.33 3.82
C ILE A 124 3.03 11.83 3.88
N LYS A 125 3.43 11.28 2.73
CA LYS A 125 3.89 9.88 2.61
C LYS A 125 5.01 9.78 1.57
N PRO A 126 5.91 8.77 1.64
CA PRO A 126 6.86 8.52 0.58
C PRO A 126 6.15 8.15 -0.73
N ASN A 127 6.75 8.53 -1.85
CA ASN A 127 6.22 8.21 -3.18
C ASN A 127 6.37 6.73 -3.55
N ASN A 128 7.46 6.10 -3.12
CA ASN A 128 7.91 4.78 -3.56
C ASN A 128 8.10 3.75 -2.43
N SER A 129 7.57 4.02 -1.25
CA SER A 129 7.57 3.07 -0.12
C SER A 129 6.22 3.05 0.60
N SER A 130 6.05 2.15 1.55
CA SER A 130 4.83 2.02 2.34
C SER A 130 5.14 1.86 3.83
N GLY A 131 4.20 2.27 4.68
CA GLY A 131 4.31 2.15 6.13
C GLY A 131 4.71 3.44 6.84
N GLU A 132 5.11 4.46 6.12
CA GLU A 132 5.43 5.80 6.61
C GLU A 132 4.28 6.76 6.28
N LEU A 133 3.76 7.47 7.29
CA LEU A 133 2.66 8.42 7.15
C LEU A 133 2.71 9.50 8.24
N LEU A 134 2.75 10.76 7.83
CA LEU A 134 2.51 11.91 8.70
C LEU A 134 1.16 12.53 8.37
N VAL A 135 0.37 12.79 9.38
CA VAL A 135 -0.91 13.51 9.25
C VAL A 135 -0.84 14.78 10.06
N THR A 136 -1.17 15.90 9.44
CA THR A 136 -1.27 17.20 10.08
C THR A 136 -2.74 17.62 10.14
N ASP A 137 -3.18 18.09 11.30
CA ASP A 137 -4.52 18.67 11.54
C ASP A 137 -4.36 20.00 12.28
N GLY A 138 -4.61 21.11 11.63
CA GLY A 138 -4.35 22.45 12.12
C GLY A 138 -2.95 22.96 11.80
N GLU A 139 -2.34 23.68 12.74
CA GLU A 139 -1.01 24.30 12.54
C GLU A 139 0.10 23.24 12.42
N PRO A 140 0.91 23.25 11.34
CA PRO A 140 1.98 22.29 11.14
C PRO A 140 3.13 22.44 12.12
N ASP A 141 3.62 21.32 12.65
CA ASP A 141 4.90 21.24 13.34
C ASP A 141 6.02 20.98 12.33
N TRP A 142 6.56 22.05 11.76
CA TRP A 142 7.56 21.96 10.69
C TRP A 142 8.86 21.28 11.11
N GLU A 143 9.26 21.41 12.37
CA GLU A 143 10.47 20.76 12.89
C GLU A 143 10.29 19.25 12.94
N THR A 144 9.18 18.78 13.48
CA THR A 144 8.81 17.36 13.50
C THR A 144 8.69 16.80 12.08
N ILE A 145 8.03 17.54 11.17
CA ILE A 145 7.86 17.10 9.76
C ILE A 145 9.24 16.93 9.09
N GLU A 146 10.10 17.95 9.15
CA GLU A 146 11.41 17.92 8.53
C GLU A 146 12.31 16.80 9.11
N SER A 147 12.30 16.65 10.43
CA SER A 147 13.02 15.59 11.13
C SER A 147 12.60 14.19 10.64
N ARG A 148 11.30 13.95 10.52
CA ARG A 148 10.76 12.67 10.07
C ARG A 148 11.07 12.39 8.60
N LEU A 149 10.96 13.38 7.73
CA LEU A 149 11.34 13.22 6.31
C LEU A 149 12.81 12.84 6.16
N ASN A 150 13.70 13.47 6.95
CA ASN A 150 15.13 13.11 6.97
C ASN A 150 15.37 11.68 7.50
N GLU A 151 14.62 11.23 8.51
CA GLU A 151 14.68 9.84 8.98
C GLU A 151 14.27 8.84 7.88
N TRP A 152 13.22 9.15 7.11
CA TRP A 152 12.77 8.32 5.99
C TRP A 152 13.78 8.22 4.85
N MET A 153 14.68 9.20 4.72
CA MET A 153 15.82 9.17 3.80
C MET A 153 17.01 8.38 4.34
N SER A 154 16.92 7.81 5.55
CA SER A 154 18.04 7.11 6.15
C SER A 154 18.41 5.84 5.37
N PRO A 155 19.71 5.45 5.34
CA PRO A 155 20.17 4.28 4.59
C PRO A 155 19.45 2.98 4.93
N GLY A 156 18.99 2.82 6.17
CA GLY A 156 18.28 1.60 6.60
C GLY A 156 16.88 1.48 6.00
N VAL A 157 16.19 2.60 5.79
CA VAL A 157 14.88 2.63 5.11
C VAL A 157 15.07 2.44 3.61
N LEU A 158 16.00 3.16 3.01
CA LEU A 158 16.31 3.06 1.58
C LEU A 158 16.74 1.64 1.19
N GLN A 159 17.53 0.95 2.03
CA GLN A 159 17.95 -0.43 1.77
C GLN A 159 16.76 -1.40 1.69
N SER A 160 15.73 -1.22 2.52
CA SER A 160 14.54 -2.08 2.46
C SER A 160 13.74 -1.88 1.17
N ILE A 161 13.76 -0.68 0.61
CA ILE A 161 13.13 -0.35 -0.66
C ILE A 161 13.86 -1.05 -1.83
N HIS A 162 15.19 -1.09 -1.80
CA HIS A 162 15.99 -1.70 -2.86
C HIS A 162 15.77 -3.21 -3.04
N TRP A 163 15.23 -3.90 -2.05
CA TRP A 163 14.90 -5.32 -2.17
C TRP A 163 13.62 -5.59 -2.95
N LEU A 164 12.81 -4.56 -3.16
CA LEU A 164 11.60 -4.59 -3.97
C LEU A 164 11.85 -3.78 -5.24
N TRP A 165 12.15 -4.47 -6.31
CA TRP A 165 12.59 -3.85 -7.57
C TRP A 165 11.67 -2.70 -8.05
N ALA A 166 10.35 -2.92 -8.06
CA ALA A 166 9.41 -1.89 -8.50
C ALA A 166 9.52 -0.60 -7.67
N ASN A 167 9.62 -0.74 -6.34
CA ASN A 167 9.77 0.39 -5.43
C ASN A 167 11.13 1.09 -5.61
N ALA A 168 12.20 0.32 -5.82
CA ALA A 168 13.54 0.86 -6.07
C ALA A 168 13.64 1.65 -7.38
N MET A 169 12.86 1.24 -8.39
CA MET A 169 12.83 1.86 -9.72
C MET A 169 11.79 2.98 -9.86
N ALA A 170 10.88 3.13 -8.91
CA ALA A 170 9.94 4.24 -8.87
C ALA A 170 10.65 5.55 -8.48
N THR A 171 10.04 6.68 -8.81
CA THR A 171 10.62 8.00 -8.50
C THR A 171 10.74 8.18 -6.99
N PRO A 172 11.95 8.38 -6.44
CA PRO A 172 12.08 8.64 -5.01
C PRO A 172 11.49 10.02 -4.66
N GLY A 173 11.06 10.16 -3.41
CA GLY A 173 10.55 11.45 -2.92
C GLY A 173 9.35 11.29 -2.00
N PHE A 174 8.74 12.43 -1.70
CA PHE A 174 7.59 12.54 -0.80
C PHE A 174 6.46 13.27 -1.50
N ILE A 175 5.25 12.80 -1.29
CA ILE A 175 4.03 13.48 -1.72
C ILE A 175 3.30 14.01 -0.48
N ALA A 176 2.81 15.25 -0.59
CA ALA A 176 1.85 15.81 0.33
C ALA A 176 0.50 15.93 -0.37
N GLU A 177 -0.57 15.46 0.25
CA GLU A 177 -1.90 15.45 -0.35
C GLU A 177 -2.98 15.77 0.68
N THR A 178 -4.13 16.23 0.21
CA THR A 178 -5.29 16.52 1.06
C THR A 178 -5.78 15.26 1.76
N TRP A 179 -6.34 15.45 2.97
CA TRP A 179 -7.08 14.39 3.64
C TRP A 179 -8.33 14.00 2.83
N ILE A 180 -8.68 12.72 2.82
CA ILE A 180 -9.88 12.19 2.16
C ILE A 180 -11.05 12.22 3.13
N GLY A 181 -12.19 12.77 2.70
CA GLY A 181 -13.42 12.84 3.47
C GLY A 181 -13.39 13.86 4.61
N ASP A 182 -14.22 13.64 5.61
CA ASP A 182 -14.33 14.50 6.78
C ASP A 182 -13.03 14.55 7.60
N ALA A 183 -12.66 15.75 8.06
CA ALA A 183 -11.47 15.93 8.87
C ALA A 183 -11.53 15.17 10.20
N ASP A 184 -12.71 15.00 10.77
CA ASP A 184 -12.89 14.39 12.08
C ASP A 184 -13.11 12.86 12.02
N ARG A 185 -13.27 12.31 10.79
CA ARG A 185 -13.47 10.88 10.57
C ARG A 185 -12.50 10.32 9.54
N ALA A 186 -11.80 9.24 9.89
CA ALA A 186 -10.98 8.53 8.92
C ALA A 186 -11.90 7.85 7.86
N PRO A 187 -11.53 7.92 6.57
CA PRO A 187 -12.27 7.23 5.51
C PRO A 187 -12.22 5.72 5.73
N GLU A 188 -13.23 5.01 5.24
CA GLU A 188 -13.20 3.55 5.21
C GLU A 188 -12.22 3.09 4.13
N GLU A 189 -11.24 2.26 4.53
CA GLU A 189 -10.18 1.78 3.63
C GLU A 189 -10.50 0.39 3.10
N TRP A 190 -10.50 0.23 1.79
CA TRP A 190 -10.69 -1.03 1.08
C TRP A 190 -9.40 -1.46 0.39
N LYS A 191 -8.82 -2.55 0.86
CA LYS A 191 -7.69 -3.22 0.21
C LYS A 191 -8.22 -4.38 -0.61
N ILE A 192 -8.33 -4.18 -1.90
CA ILE A 192 -8.94 -5.14 -2.83
C ILE A 192 -7.83 -5.89 -3.56
N PHE A 193 -7.76 -7.20 -3.36
CA PHE A 193 -6.88 -8.07 -4.12
C PHE A 193 -7.57 -8.44 -5.43
N VAL A 194 -7.06 -7.92 -6.52
CA VAL A 194 -7.53 -8.22 -7.88
C VAL A 194 -6.65 -9.28 -8.48
N VAL A 195 -7.24 -10.38 -8.94
CA VAL A 195 -6.52 -11.52 -9.53
C VAL A 195 -7.07 -11.77 -10.94
N GLY A 196 -6.19 -11.67 -11.94
CA GLY A 196 -6.61 -11.83 -13.34
C GLY A 196 -7.67 -10.82 -13.75
N GLY A 197 -7.56 -9.58 -13.28
CA GLY A 197 -8.50 -8.50 -13.55
C GLY A 197 -9.79 -8.52 -12.70
N GLU A 198 -9.98 -9.52 -11.81
CA GLU A 198 -11.20 -9.67 -11.04
C GLU A 198 -10.97 -9.48 -9.53
N PRO A 199 -11.77 -8.64 -8.84
CA PRO A 199 -11.77 -8.53 -7.39
C PRO A 199 -12.01 -9.90 -6.73
N SER A 200 -11.11 -10.31 -5.84
CA SER A 200 -11.08 -11.69 -5.35
C SER A 200 -11.03 -11.82 -3.83
N PHE A 201 -10.37 -10.88 -3.15
CA PHE A 201 -10.34 -10.82 -1.69
C PHE A 201 -10.33 -9.36 -1.24
N TYR A 202 -10.93 -9.12 -0.07
CA TYR A 202 -11.08 -7.78 0.48
C TYR A 202 -10.59 -7.76 1.92
N VAL A 203 -9.86 -6.72 2.26
CA VAL A 203 -9.55 -6.33 3.64
C VAL A 203 -10.11 -4.93 3.83
N ILE A 204 -11.17 -4.79 4.60
CA ILE A 204 -11.85 -3.51 4.80
C ILE A 204 -11.57 -3.05 6.22
N ASN A 205 -11.07 -1.84 6.35
CA ASN A 205 -10.72 -1.23 7.62
C ASN A 205 -11.59 0.00 7.88
N ARG A 206 -12.09 0.13 9.10
CA ARG A 206 -12.75 1.33 9.60
C ARG A 206 -12.10 1.75 10.90
N ARG A 207 -11.75 3.01 11.00
CA ARG A 207 -11.23 3.61 12.23
C ARG A 207 -12.19 4.69 12.69
N ASP A 208 -12.66 4.58 13.91
CA ASP A 208 -13.51 5.57 14.58
C ASP A 208 -13.08 5.77 16.03
N SER A 209 -13.86 6.54 16.80
CA SER A 209 -13.61 6.79 18.21
C SER A 209 -13.70 5.53 19.09
N ALA A 210 -14.37 4.47 18.64
CA ALA A 210 -14.46 3.19 19.32
C ALA A 210 -13.24 2.30 19.06
N GLY A 211 -12.39 2.64 18.06
CA GLY A 211 -11.16 1.93 17.73
C GLY A 211 -11.06 1.51 16.27
N ASN A 212 -10.31 0.43 16.03
CA ASN A 212 -10.10 -0.11 14.69
C ASN A 212 -10.95 -1.36 14.51
N ALA A 213 -11.79 -1.36 13.47
CA ALA A 213 -12.52 -2.53 13.03
C ALA A 213 -11.97 -3.00 11.67
N ARG A 214 -12.00 -4.32 11.45
CA ARG A 214 -11.55 -4.93 10.20
C ARG A 214 -12.39 -6.15 9.86
N ILE A 215 -12.69 -6.32 8.57
CA ILE A 215 -13.33 -7.52 8.04
C ILE A 215 -12.52 -8.04 6.85
N HIS A 216 -12.45 -9.36 6.70
CA HIS A 216 -11.87 -10.02 5.54
C HIS A 216 -12.97 -10.78 4.80
N LEU A 217 -13.06 -10.59 3.50
CA LEU A 217 -14.07 -11.23 2.68
C LEU A 217 -13.41 -11.95 1.50
N ASP A 218 -13.98 -13.10 1.15
CA ASP A 218 -13.61 -13.83 -0.07
C ASP A 218 -14.36 -13.27 -1.30
N ARG A 219 -14.07 -13.84 -2.48
CA ARG A 219 -14.72 -13.47 -3.75
C ARG A 219 -16.24 -13.61 -3.72
N SER A 220 -16.76 -14.56 -2.94
CA SER A 220 -18.20 -14.82 -2.78
C SER A 220 -18.82 -13.95 -1.68
N TRP A 221 -18.07 -12.98 -1.16
CA TRP A 221 -18.49 -12.07 -0.10
C TRP A 221 -18.75 -12.77 1.24
N ASN A 222 -18.13 -13.95 1.46
CA ASN A 222 -18.16 -14.63 2.74
C ASN A 222 -17.07 -14.07 3.66
N GLU A 223 -17.41 -13.89 4.92
CA GLU A 223 -16.45 -13.48 5.95
C GLU A 223 -15.41 -14.60 6.16
N MET A 224 -14.16 -14.22 6.11
CA MET A 224 -13.03 -15.10 6.38
C MET A 224 -12.53 -14.89 7.81
N GLU A 225 -11.90 -15.91 8.39
CA GLU A 225 -11.19 -15.75 9.65
C GLU A 225 -10.16 -14.64 9.54
N THR A 226 -10.18 -13.69 10.47
CA THR A 226 -9.29 -12.56 10.49
C THR A 226 -8.12 -12.82 11.43
N TRP A 227 -6.91 -12.49 10.99
CA TRP A 227 -5.72 -12.54 11.83
C TRP A 227 -5.46 -11.24 12.62
N HIS A 228 -6.43 -10.35 12.66
CA HIS A 228 -6.34 -9.11 13.41
C HIS A 228 -7.43 -9.05 14.47
N HIS A 229 -7.03 -8.67 15.70
CA HIS A 229 -7.98 -8.36 16.73
C HIS A 229 -8.67 -7.03 16.43
N ASN A 230 -10.00 -7.03 16.43
CA ASN A 230 -10.78 -5.82 16.39
C ASN A 230 -10.71 -5.19 17.79
N ALA A 231 -10.03 -4.04 17.90
CA ALA A 231 -10.01 -3.23 19.12
C ALA A 231 -10.97 -2.07 18.92
N GLY A 232 -12.29 -2.36 18.97
CA GLY A 232 -13.29 -1.33 18.74
C GLY A 232 -14.53 -1.87 18.04
N GLY A 233 -15.20 -1.03 17.26
CA GLY A 233 -16.43 -1.35 16.54
C GLY A 233 -16.32 -2.54 15.57
N ARG A 234 -17.46 -3.06 15.14
CA ARG A 234 -17.55 -4.15 14.17
C ARG A 234 -17.95 -3.61 12.79
N ILE A 235 -17.26 -4.06 11.75
CA ILE A 235 -17.73 -3.93 10.37
C ILE A 235 -18.56 -5.18 10.07
N THR A 236 -19.79 -5.00 9.58
CA THR A 236 -20.61 -6.09 9.07
C THR A 236 -20.73 -5.96 7.55
N ARG A 237 -21.00 -7.05 6.85
CA ARG A 237 -21.22 -7.05 5.39
C ARG A 237 -22.29 -6.04 4.98
N GLU A 238 -23.40 -6.02 5.70
CA GLU A 238 -24.53 -5.13 5.44
C GLU A 238 -24.14 -3.65 5.52
N SER A 239 -23.19 -3.32 6.41
CA SER A 239 -22.73 -1.93 6.59
C SER A 239 -21.84 -1.41 5.44
N ILE A 240 -21.38 -2.28 4.55
CA ILE A 240 -20.46 -1.98 3.45
C ILE A 240 -21.00 -2.42 2.07
N GLU A 241 -22.12 -3.12 2.03
CA GLU A 241 -22.71 -3.68 0.80
C GLU A 241 -23.06 -2.58 -0.22
N GLY A 242 -23.56 -1.44 0.26
CA GLY A 242 -23.96 -0.33 -0.60
C GLY A 242 -22.83 0.34 -1.38
N SER A 243 -21.57 0.16 -0.97
CA SER A 243 -20.39 0.69 -1.69
C SER A 243 -19.70 -0.35 -2.58
N ARG A 244 -20.06 -1.63 -2.44
CA ARG A 244 -19.38 -2.75 -3.10
C ARG A 244 -19.27 -2.62 -4.59
N ASP A 245 -20.38 -2.41 -5.29
CA ASP A 245 -20.39 -2.38 -6.76
C ASP A 245 -19.50 -1.27 -7.33
N LEU A 246 -19.46 -0.11 -6.67
CA LEU A 246 -18.60 1.00 -7.06
C LEU A 246 -17.13 0.68 -6.80
N MET A 247 -16.81 0.07 -5.65
CA MET A 247 -15.46 -0.36 -5.30
C MET A 247 -14.96 -1.46 -6.23
N ASP A 248 -15.79 -2.46 -6.54
CA ASP A 248 -15.46 -3.54 -7.46
C ASP A 248 -15.25 -3.03 -8.88
N SER A 249 -16.11 -2.12 -9.35
CA SER A 249 -15.98 -1.49 -10.66
C SER A 249 -14.68 -0.71 -10.78
N ALA A 250 -14.35 0.10 -9.77
CA ALA A 250 -13.10 0.86 -9.74
C ALA A 250 -11.87 -0.07 -9.72
N ALA A 251 -11.87 -1.07 -8.86
CA ALA A 251 -10.75 -2.02 -8.75
C ALA A 251 -10.55 -2.82 -10.05
N ARG A 252 -11.64 -3.27 -10.68
CA ARG A 252 -11.60 -4.00 -11.95
C ARG A 252 -11.03 -3.15 -13.08
N VAL A 253 -11.47 -1.92 -13.21
CA VAL A 253 -10.97 -0.99 -14.24
C VAL A 253 -9.49 -0.68 -14.03
N ILE A 254 -9.06 -0.44 -12.79
CA ILE A 254 -7.67 -0.15 -12.45
C ILE A 254 -6.75 -1.34 -12.72
N ALA A 255 -7.18 -2.54 -12.39
CA ALA A 255 -6.34 -3.74 -12.41
C ALA A 255 -6.69 -4.73 -13.54
N ARG A 256 -7.40 -4.28 -14.59
CA ARG A 256 -7.87 -5.12 -15.70
C ARG A 256 -6.77 -5.99 -16.34
N ASP A 257 -5.58 -5.43 -16.53
CA ASP A 257 -4.47 -6.05 -17.23
C ASP A 257 -3.46 -6.69 -16.26
N TRP A 258 -3.85 -6.87 -14.98
CA TRP A 258 -2.99 -7.42 -13.96
C TRP A 258 -3.27 -8.89 -13.69
N ASP A 259 -2.22 -9.67 -13.58
CA ASP A 259 -2.27 -11.02 -13.05
C ASP A 259 -2.58 -11.05 -11.55
N LEU A 260 -1.97 -10.13 -10.79
CA LEU A 260 -2.30 -9.82 -9.40
C LEU A 260 -1.86 -8.40 -9.03
N LEU A 261 -2.79 -7.64 -8.45
CA LEU A 261 -2.53 -6.33 -7.86
C LEU A 261 -3.41 -6.14 -6.61
N ARG A 262 -2.89 -5.50 -5.56
CA ARG A 262 -3.75 -4.95 -4.51
C ARG A 262 -4.03 -3.49 -4.83
N VAL A 263 -5.31 -3.17 -4.96
CA VAL A 263 -5.82 -1.82 -5.17
C VAL A 263 -6.38 -1.32 -3.84
N ASP A 264 -5.78 -0.25 -3.31
CA ASP A 264 -6.24 0.36 -2.07
C ASP A 264 -7.09 1.58 -2.43
N LEU A 265 -8.36 1.50 -2.07
CA LEU A 265 -9.37 2.54 -2.29
C LEU A 265 -9.93 3.00 -0.95
N TYR A 266 -10.52 4.20 -0.94
CA TYR A 266 -11.23 4.71 0.21
C TYR A 266 -12.68 5.02 -0.15
N TRP A 267 -13.58 4.77 0.80
CA TRP A 267 -14.96 5.18 0.73
C TRP A 267 -15.19 6.38 1.66
N ALA A 268 -15.54 7.52 1.11
CA ALA A 268 -15.86 8.73 1.85
C ALA A 268 -16.85 9.58 1.04
N ASP A 269 -17.79 10.20 1.73
CA ASP A 269 -18.78 11.13 1.16
C ASP A 269 -19.59 10.53 -0.01
N GLY A 270 -19.89 9.21 0.05
CA GLY A 270 -20.61 8.50 -1.00
C GLY A 270 -19.81 8.29 -2.29
N ARG A 271 -18.48 8.41 -2.26
CA ARG A 271 -17.60 8.35 -3.43
C ARG A 271 -16.41 7.42 -3.21
N VAL A 272 -15.92 6.89 -4.32
CA VAL A 272 -14.68 6.11 -4.38
C VAL A 272 -13.49 7.06 -4.53
N TRP A 273 -12.51 6.93 -3.65
CA TRP A 273 -11.27 7.67 -3.69
C TRP A 273 -10.09 6.74 -3.92
N PHE A 274 -9.17 7.14 -4.77
CA PHE A 274 -7.94 6.40 -4.99
C PHE A 274 -6.97 6.58 -3.83
N GLY A 275 -6.39 5.46 -3.37
CA GLY A 275 -5.37 5.41 -2.33
C GLY A 275 -3.99 5.09 -2.87
N GLU A 276 -3.77 3.81 -3.19
CA GLU A 276 -2.49 3.34 -3.74
C GLU A 276 -2.63 2.02 -4.51
N LEU A 277 -1.62 1.71 -5.30
CA LEU A 277 -1.42 0.39 -5.91
C LEU A 277 -0.28 -0.33 -5.20
N THR A 278 -0.49 -1.60 -4.91
CA THR A 278 0.53 -2.40 -4.20
C THR A 278 0.86 -3.66 -5.00
N PRO A 279 1.99 -3.66 -5.73
CA PRO A 279 2.40 -4.81 -6.54
C PRO A 279 2.95 -5.97 -5.70
N TYR A 280 3.38 -5.71 -4.46
CA TYR A 280 3.93 -6.69 -3.53
C TYR A 280 3.17 -6.70 -2.19
N PRO A 281 1.87 -7.06 -2.15
CA PRO A 281 1.08 -7.02 -0.92
C PRO A 281 1.72 -7.86 0.19
N SER A 282 2.03 -7.20 1.33
CA SER A 282 2.71 -7.82 2.49
C SER A 282 3.97 -8.61 2.13
N GLU A 283 4.59 -8.36 0.97
CA GLU A 283 5.69 -9.16 0.41
C GLU A 283 5.38 -10.67 0.36
N GLY A 284 4.11 -11.06 0.35
CA GLY A 284 3.66 -12.45 0.42
C GLY A 284 3.80 -13.10 1.80
N LEU A 285 4.11 -12.36 2.84
CA LEU A 285 4.42 -12.88 4.19
C LEU A 285 3.16 -12.88 5.08
N VAL A 286 2.17 -13.67 4.68
CA VAL A 286 0.86 -13.75 5.38
C VAL A 286 0.66 -15.07 6.14
N HIS A 287 1.51 -16.08 5.88
CA HIS A 287 1.32 -17.45 6.34
C HIS A 287 1.32 -17.60 7.87
N SER A 288 2.16 -16.85 8.58
CA SER A 288 2.30 -16.95 10.05
C SER A 288 1.17 -16.30 10.84
N ALA A 289 0.29 -15.53 10.18
CA ALA A 289 -0.85 -14.89 10.83
C ALA A 289 -2.04 -15.88 10.97
N PRO A 290 -2.90 -15.77 12.01
CA PRO A 290 -4.14 -16.55 12.09
C PRO A 290 -4.98 -16.40 10.82
N GLY A 291 -5.53 -17.49 10.27
CA GLY A 291 -6.21 -17.46 8.95
C GLY A 291 -5.26 -17.33 7.75
N GLY A 292 -4.01 -16.90 7.97
CA GLY A 292 -3.02 -16.69 6.93
C GLY A 292 -2.75 -17.88 6.03
N PRO A 293 -2.59 -19.11 6.54
CA PRO A 293 -2.36 -20.30 5.71
C PRO A 293 -3.53 -20.61 4.75
N MET A 294 -4.76 -20.33 5.15
CA MET A 294 -5.93 -20.50 4.29
C MET A 294 -5.95 -19.44 3.19
N PHE A 295 -5.74 -18.18 3.54
CA PHE A 295 -5.64 -17.07 2.59
C PHE A 295 -4.49 -17.29 1.61
N ASP A 296 -3.31 -17.70 2.10
CA ASP A 296 -2.10 -17.96 1.30
C ASP A 296 -2.35 -19.03 0.22
N ARG A 297 -3.00 -20.15 0.58
CA ARG A 297 -3.39 -21.21 -0.37
C ARG A 297 -4.48 -20.75 -1.33
N ALA A 298 -5.54 -20.10 -0.82
CA ALA A 298 -6.67 -19.68 -1.63
C ALA A 298 -6.23 -18.67 -2.71
N LEU A 299 -5.54 -17.62 -2.32
CA LEU A 299 -5.04 -16.60 -3.25
C LEU A 299 -3.96 -17.19 -4.18
N GLY A 300 -3.11 -18.08 -3.66
CA GLY A 300 -2.12 -18.79 -4.46
C GLY A 300 -2.74 -19.66 -5.54
N SER A 301 -3.83 -20.37 -5.26
CA SER A 301 -4.50 -21.21 -6.25
C SER A 301 -5.16 -20.42 -7.39
N MET A 302 -5.61 -19.20 -7.11
CA MET A 302 -6.26 -18.33 -8.10
C MET A 302 -5.25 -17.57 -8.96
N TRP A 303 -4.10 -17.19 -8.40
CA TRP A 303 -3.11 -16.39 -9.11
C TRP A 303 -2.28 -17.23 -10.07
N LYS A 304 -2.39 -16.92 -11.36
CA LYS A 304 -1.52 -17.48 -12.41
C LYS A 304 -0.35 -16.53 -12.62
N LEU A 305 0.87 -17.03 -12.37
CA LEU A 305 2.08 -16.26 -12.65
C LEU A 305 2.27 -16.11 -14.16
N PRO A 306 2.82 -14.98 -14.61
CA PRO A 306 3.33 -14.87 -15.98
C PRO A 306 4.51 -15.82 -16.18
N THR A 307 4.80 -16.15 -17.42
CA THR A 307 5.99 -16.94 -17.79
C THR A 307 7.27 -16.12 -17.63
N LEU A 308 8.43 -16.77 -17.63
CA LEU A 308 9.71 -16.02 -17.55
C LEU A 308 9.93 -15.15 -18.78
N GLU A 309 9.45 -15.55 -19.96
CA GLU A 309 9.54 -14.76 -21.19
C GLU A 309 8.69 -13.48 -21.16
N GLU A 310 7.59 -13.50 -20.40
CA GLU A 310 6.69 -12.34 -20.26
C GLU A 310 7.19 -11.32 -19.21
N VAL A 311 8.18 -11.64 -18.41
CA VAL A 311 8.63 -10.81 -17.27
C VAL A 311 10.01 -10.19 -17.45
N GLU A 312 10.71 -10.51 -18.52
CA GLU A 312 11.95 -9.86 -18.94
C GLU A 312 11.63 -8.55 -19.72
#